data_c14741f5c491951a5ebbce61fac4758d
#
_entry.id   c14741f5c491951a5ebbce61fac4758d
#
_cell.length_a   1.000
_cell.length_b   1.000
_cell.length_c   1.000
_cell.angle_alpha   90.00
_cell.angle_beta   90.00
_cell.angle_gamma   90.00
#
_symmetry.space_group_name_H-M   'P 1'
#
loop_
_entity.id
_entity.type
_entity.pdbx_description
1 polymer ?
#
loop_
_entity_poly.entity_id
_entity_poly.type
_entity_poly.pdbx_seq_one_letter_code
_entity_poly.pdbx_strand_id
1 'polypeptide(L)'
;MWRLRAANHRDQQFGDDLIADGGINRKRWLAVNSLVDGRLTDDMLKKGTNAGRWIGVIGVYAGTEFEVAQTGEVTLQLEGAEGAKVWIDGEVVNTAAEIKARLDAGKHSLVLCFDPKALPKAVKASTSQGTFLVD
;
A
#
# COMPACT_ATOMS: atom_id res chain seq x y z
N MET A 1 8.37 2.41 -5.99
CA MET A 1 8.54 3.24 -4.78
C MET A 1 7.34 3.08 -3.87
N TRP A 2 7.57 2.82 -2.63
CA TRP A 2 6.53 2.77 -1.61
C TRP A 2 6.46 4.09 -0.84
N ARG A 3 5.28 4.42 -0.36
CA ARG A 3 5.06 5.56 0.54
C ARG A 3 4.37 5.04 1.79
N LEU A 4 4.90 5.43 2.93
CA LEU A 4 4.46 4.91 4.23
C LEU A 4 3.84 6.00 5.08
N ARG A 5 2.81 5.64 5.84
CA ARG A 5 2.17 6.53 6.79
C ARG A 5 1.62 5.74 7.98
N ALA A 6 1.86 6.26 9.20
CA ALA A 6 1.17 5.79 10.39
C ALA A 6 -0.13 6.58 10.59
N ALA A 7 -1.17 5.90 11.02
CA ALA A 7 -2.45 6.53 11.33
C ALA A 7 -2.83 6.28 12.79
N ASN A 8 -3.41 7.30 13.42
CA ASN A 8 -3.94 7.22 14.78
C ASN A 8 -5.49 7.17 14.74
N HIS A 9 -6.13 7.15 15.90
CA HIS A 9 -7.61 7.12 15.99
C HIS A 9 -8.29 8.26 15.26
N ARG A 10 -7.68 9.44 15.27
CA ARG A 10 -8.22 10.61 14.57
C ARG A 10 -8.20 10.40 13.06
N ASP A 11 -7.12 9.84 12.54
CA ASP A 11 -7.00 9.53 11.11
C ASP A 11 -7.96 8.41 10.70
N GLN A 12 -8.23 7.46 11.60
CA GLN A 12 -9.15 6.36 11.31
C GLN A 12 -10.58 6.83 11.05
N GLN A 13 -11.02 7.92 11.68
CA GLN A 13 -12.33 8.49 11.41
C GLN A 13 -12.47 8.96 9.96
N PHE A 14 -11.35 9.23 9.31
CA PHE A 14 -11.27 9.66 7.92
C PHE A 14 -10.62 8.58 7.02
N GLY A 15 -10.61 7.32 7.47
CA GLY A 15 -9.82 6.25 6.85
C GLY A 15 -9.99 6.13 5.35
N ASP A 16 -11.22 6.02 4.86
CA ASP A 16 -11.45 5.91 3.42
C ASP A 16 -11.19 7.25 2.71
N ASP A 17 -11.44 8.39 3.36
CA ASP A 17 -11.16 9.72 2.80
C ASP A 17 -9.67 9.98 2.65
N LEU A 18 -8.83 9.46 3.56
CA LEU A 18 -7.37 9.55 3.44
C LEU A 18 -6.86 8.92 2.15
N ILE A 19 -7.56 7.93 1.65
CA ILE A 19 -7.15 7.13 0.50
C ILE A 19 -7.87 7.59 -0.76
N ALA A 20 -9.15 7.96 -0.64
CA ALA A 20 -10.00 8.37 -1.75
C ALA A 20 -9.67 9.77 -2.28
N ASP A 21 -9.09 10.64 -1.45
CA ASP A 21 -8.82 12.04 -1.78
C ASP A 21 -7.56 12.19 -2.66
N GLY A 22 -7.63 11.65 -3.87
CA GLY A 22 -6.57 11.79 -4.85
C GLY A 22 -5.37 10.87 -4.65
N GLY A 23 -5.52 9.83 -3.85
CA GLY A 23 -4.48 8.83 -3.65
C GLY A 23 -3.44 9.20 -2.61
N ILE A 24 -2.20 8.82 -2.84
CA ILE A 24 -1.12 8.96 -1.88
C ILE A 24 -0.67 10.42 -1.79
N ASN A 25 -0.93 11.07 -0.65
CA ASN A 25 -0.53 12.46 -0.41
C ASN A 25 0.98 12.55 -0.15
N ARG A 26 1.70 13.14 -1.07
CA ARG A 26 3.17 13.26 -1.00
C ARG A 26 3.69 14.05 0.20
N LYS A 27 2.89 14.94 0.79
CA LYS A 27 3.31 15.74 1.95
C LYS A 27 3.27 14.97 3.26
N ARG A 28 2.40 13.96 3.37
CA ARG A 28 2.17 13.21 4.61
C ARG A 28 2.68 11.78 4.55
N TRP A 29 3.06 11.30 3.38
CA TRP A 29 3.54 9.95 3.17
C TRP A 29 5.05 9.97 2.96
N LEU A 30 5.77 9.17 3.74
CA LEU A 30 7.22 9.06 3.61
C LEU A 30 7.58 8.11 2.47
N ALA A 31 8.37 8.58 1.52
CA ALA A 31 8.84 7.76 0.42
C ALA A 31 9.94 6.80 0.89
N VAL A 32 9.82 5.53 0.53
CA VAL A 32 10.76 4.47 0.89
C VAL A 32 11.00 3.58 -0.33
N ASN A 33 12.26 3.32 -0.61
CA ASN A 33 12.61 2.35 -1.65
C ASN A 33 12.55 0.93 -1.06
N SER A 34 11.92 0.02 -1.79
CA SER A 34 11.96 -1.39 -1.45
C SER A 34 13.38 -1.96 -1.64
N LEU A 35 13.60 -3.17 -1.15
CA LEU A 35 14.82 -3.92 -1.46
C LEU A 35 14.89 -4.20 -2.97
N VAL A 36 16.07 -4.61 -3.43
CA VAL A 36 16.31 -4.91 -4.86
C VAL A 36 15.33 -5.93 -5.42
N ASP A 37 14.91 -6.89 -4.59
CA ASP A 37 13.92 -7.91 -4.97
C ASP A 37 12.47 -7.44 -4.86
N GLY A 38 12.24 -6.19 -4.54
CA GLY A 38 10.91 -5.59 -4.43
C GLY A 38 10.24 -5.72 -3.06
N ARG A 39 10.88 -6.37 -2.09
CA ARG A 39 10.30 -6.55 -0.76
C ARG A 39 10.37 -5.28 0.08
N LEU A 40 9.31 -5.04 0.83
CA LEU A 40 9.25 -4.02 1.88
C LEU A 40 9.21 -4.77 3.22
N THR A 41 10.27 -4.65 4.02
CA THR A 41 10.41 -5.43 5.25
C THR A 41 9.66 -4.81 6.44
N ASP A 42 9.43 -5.61 7.49
CA ASP A 42 8.83 -5.12 8.73
C ASP A 42 9.66 -3.99 9.36
N ASP A 43 10.97 -4.09 9.29
CA ASP A 43 11.89 -3.08 9.81
C ASP A 43 11.73 -1.75 9.05
N MET A 44 11.59 -1.81 7.73
CA MET A 44 11.32 -0.64 6.89
C MET A 44 9.97 -0.02 7.23
N LEU A 45 8.94 -0.84 7.45
CA LEU A 45 7.62 -0.37 7.88
C LEU A 45 7.68 0.33 9.23
N LYS A 46 8.37 -0.25 10.20
CA LYS A 46 8.53 0.33 11.55
C LYS A 46 9.28 1.64 11.51
N LYS A 47 10.44 1.69 10.83
CA LYS A 47 11.29 2.88 10.74
C LYS A 47 10.61 3.99 9.96
N GLY A 48 9.97 3.66 8.85
CA GLY A 48 9.31 4.63 7.99
C GLY A 48 8.06 5.26 8.61
N THR A 49 7.44 4.60 9.58
CA THR A 49 6.20 5.09 10.22
C THR A 49 6.40 5.45 11.69
N ASN A 50 7.53 5.09 12.30
CA ASN A 50 7.75 5.17 13.75
C ASN A 50 6.67 4.42 14.55
N ALA A 51 6.07 3.39 13.98
CA ALA A 51 4.93 2.68 14.58
C ALA A 51 5.25 2.07 15.94
N GLY A 52 6.51 1.72 16.18
CA GLY A 52 6.95 1.18 17.47
C GLY A 52 7.19 2.22 18.56
N ARG A 53 7.14 3.51 18.23
CA ARG A 53 7.44 4.61 19.17
C ARG A 53 6.23 5.43 19.57
N TRP A 54 5.16 5.38 18.77
CA TRP A 54 3.99 6.22 18.99
C TRP A 54 2.89 5.44 19.68
N ILE A 55 2.49 5.94 20.86
CA ILE A 55 1.27 5.45 21.51
C ILE A 55 0.09 5.96 20.69
N GLY A 56 -0.86 5.07 20.39
CA GLY A 56 -2.07 5.43 19.64
C GLY A 56 -1.99 5.25 18.13
N VAL A 57 -0.90 4.70 17.60
CA VAL A 57 -0.86 4.26 16.20
C VAL A 57 -1.73 3.01 16.06
N ILE A 58 -2.75 3.09 15.20
CA ILE A 58 -3.73 2.02 14.99
C ILE A 58 -3.67 1.42 13.58
N GLY A 59 -2.92 2.03 12.68
CA GLY A 59 -2.75 1.52 11.34
C GLY A 59 -1.43 1.97 10.74
N VAL A 60 -0.81 1.08 9.96
CA VAL A 60 0.37 1.36 9.16
C VAL A 60 -0.02 1.22 7.70
N TYR A 61 0.01 2.31 6.97
CA TYR A 61 -0.35 2.35 5.55
C TYR A 61 0.89 2.28 4.68
N ALA A 62 0.84 1.43 3.68
CA ALA A 62 1.87 1.35 2.64
C ALA A 62 1.21 1.50 1.29
N GLY A 63 1.58 2.51 0.53
CA GLY A 63 1.00 2.80 -0.78
C GLY A 63 2.06 2.83 -1.85
N THR A 64 1.67 2.42 -3.05
CA THR A 64 2.51 2.49 -4.24
C THR A 64 1.67 2.79 -5.47
N GLU A 65 2.30 3.26 -6.52
CA GLU A 65 1.64 3.52 -7.79
C GLU A 65 2.18 2.57 -8.85
N PHE A 66 1.32 2.17 -9.78
CA PHE A 66 1.71 1.33 -10.91
C PHE A 66 1.02 1.82 -12.18
N GLU A 67 1.62 1.53 -13.31
CA GLU A 67 1.10 1.92 -14.62
C GLU A 67 0.70 0.67 -15.40
N VAL A 68 -0.54 0.66 -15.90
CA VAL A 68 -1.10 -0.42 -16.70
C VAL A 68 -0.90 -0.08 -18.17
N ALA A 69 -0.31 -1.01 -18.92
CA ALA A 69 0.03 -0.79 -20.33
C ALA A 69 -1.21 -0.81 -21.24
N GLN A 70 -2.18 -1.67 -20.95
CA GLN A 70 -3.38 -1.84 -21.77
C GLN A 70 -4.60 -2.04 -20.88
N THR A 71 -5.71 -1.39 -21.24
CA THR A 71 -6.99 -1.59 -20.56
C THR A 71 -7.41 -3.05 -20.60
N GLY A 72 -7.79 -3.60 -19.47
CA GLY A 72 -8.24 -4.98 -19.35
C GLY A 72 -8.13 -5.52 -17.94
N GLU A 73 -8.18 -6.83 -17.82
CA GLU A 73 -7.99 -7.50 -16.53
C GLU A 73 -6.52 -7.45 -16.11
N VAL A 74 -6.29 -6.93 -14.91
CA VAL A 74 -4.96 -6.86 -14.30
C VAL A 74 -4.94 -7.78 -13.09
N THR A 75 -3.93 -8.62 -13.01
CA THR A 75 -3.70 -9.49 -11.87
C THR A 75 -2.56 -8.93 -11.04
N LEU A 76 -2.87 -8.57 -9.78
CA LEU A 76 -1.89 -8.16 -8.79
C LEU A 76 -1.58 -9.33 -7.88
N GLN A 77 -0.30 -9.62 -7.68
CA GLN A 77 0.12 -10.64 -6.74
C GLN A 77 0.71 -9.96 -5.51
N LEU A 78 0.19 -10.32 -4.33
CA LEU A 78 0.60 -9.77 -3.05
C LEU A 78 1.18 -10.87 -2.18
N GLU A 79 2.39 -10.65 -1.69
CA GLU A 79 3.03 -11.52 -0.69
C GLU A 79 3.10 -10.77 0.63
N GLY A 80 2.76 -11.44 1.72
CA GLY A 80 2.81 -10.86 3.06
C GLY A 80 1.66 -9.90 3.40
N ALA A 81 0.59 -9.89 2.60
CA ALA A 81 -0.55 -8.99 2.80
C ALA A 81 -1.73 -9.65 3.55
N GLU A 82 -1.55 -10.83 4.10
CA GLU A 82 -2.60 -11.53 4.84
C GLU A 82 -3.06 -10.67 6.03
N GLY A 83 -4.37 -10.49 6.15
CA GLY A 83 -4.97 -9.68 7.19
C GLY A 83 -4.92 -8.17 6.95
N ALA A 84 -4.26 -7.72 5.90
CA ALA A 84 -4.24 -6.31 5.54
C ALA A 84 -5.55 -5.90 4.86
N LYS A 85 -5.91 -4.62 4.99
CA LYS A 85 -6.96 -4.02 4.18
C LYS A 85 -6.30 -3.48 2.91
N VAL A 86 -6.97 -3.66 1.77
CA VAL A 86 -6.39 -3.32 0.45
C VAL A 86 -7.34 -2.38 -0.29
N TRP A 87 -6.77 -1.33 -0.89
CA TRP A 87 -7.50 -0.42 -1.79
C TRP A 87 -6.79 -0.36 -3.14
N ILE A 88 -7.56 -0.36 -4.20
CA ILE A 88 -7.09 -0.05 -5.55
C ILE A 88 -7.83 1.20 -6.02
N ASP A 89 -7.10 2.25 -6.39
CA ASP A 89 -7.67 3.56 -6.80
C ASP A 89 -8.65 4.13 -5.77
N GLY A 90 -8.38 3.94 -4.48
CA GLY A 90 -9.22 4.43 -3.40
C GLY A 90 -10.44 3.57 -3.08
N GLU A 91 -10.66 2.47 -3.80
CA GLU A 91 -11.75 1.55 -3.55
C GLU A 91 -11.26 0.30 -2.83
N VAL A 92 -11.96 -0.08 -1.74
CA VAL A 92 -11.60 -1.26 -0.99
C VAL A 92 -11.88 -2.52 -1.80
N VAL A 93 -10.93 -3.47 -1.77
CA VAL A 93 -11.07 -4.76 -2.45
C VAL A 93 -10.84 -5.89 -1.45
N ASN A 94 -11.33 -7.08 -1.79
CA ASN A 94 -11.10 -8.25 -0.95
C ASN A 94 -9.61 -8.63 -0.97
N THR A 95 -9.03 -8.79 0.21
CA THR A 95 -7.63 -9.15 0.36
C THR A 95 -7.42 -10.62 -0.04
N ALA A 96 -6.47 -10.82 -0.94
CA ALA A 96 -6.06 -12.14 -1.39
C ALA A 96 -4.62 -12.08 -1.88
N ALA A 97 -3.96 -13.24 -1.97
CA ALA A 97 -2.61 -13.32 -2.54
C ALA A 97 -2.61 -12.94 -4.01
N GLU A 98 -3.72 -13.15 -4.70
CA GLU A 98 -3.91 -12.77 -6.08
C GLU A 98 -5.22 -11.96 -6.20
N ILE A 99 -5.12 -10.74 -6.70
CA ILE A 99 -6.27 -9.84 -6.89
C ILE A 99 -6.41 -9.54 -8.36
N LYS A 100 -7.60 -9.79 -8.89
CA LYS A 100 -7.95 -9.48 -10.28
C LYS A 100 -8.87 -8.27 -10.31
N ALA A 101 -8.50 -7.29 -11.12
CA ALA A 101 -9.29 -6.07 -11.30
C ALA A 101 -9.26 -5.63 -12.75
N ARG A 102 -10.38 -5.12 -13.24
CA ARG A 102 -10.42 -4.50 -14.56
C ARG A 102 -10.01 -3.04 -14.44
N LEU A 103 -8.89 -2.69 -15.05
CA LEU A 103 -8.32 -1.34 -14.98
C LEU A 103 -8.07 -0.78 -16.36
N ASP A 104 -8.24 0.53 -16.50
CA ASP A 104 -7.89 1.25 -17.73
C ASP A 104 -6.38 1.42 -17.83
N ALA A 105 -5.88 1.57 -19.05
CA ALA A 105 -4.47 1.94 -19.27
C ALA A 105 -4.16 3.25 -18.56
N GLY A 106 -3.00 3.35 -17.92
CA GLY A 106 -2.56 4.51 -17.18
C GLY A 106 -2.16 4.21 -15.74
N LYS A 107 -2.09 5.25 -14.92
CA LYS A 107 -1.64 5.15 -13.53
C LYS A 107 -2.76 4.73 -12.60
N HIS A 108 -2.40 3.87 -11.65
CA HIS A 108 -3.29 3.39 -10.60
C HIS A 108 -2.55 3.36 -9.26
N SER A 109 -3.30 3.36 -8.16
CA SER A 109 -2.71 3.27 -6.83
C SER A 109 -3.10 1.97 -6.15
N LEU A 110 -2.19 1.44 -5.35
CA LEU A 110 -2.39 0.30 -4.45
C LEU A 110 -2.02 0.73 -3.05
N VAL A 111 -2.93 0.56 -2.10
CA VAL A 111 -2.68 0.89 -0.70
C VAL A 111 -3.00 -0.31 0.17
N LEU A 112 -2.11 -0.61 1.10
CA LEU A 112 -2.26 -1.66 2.10
C LEU A 112 -2.30 -1.01 3.47
N CYS A 113 -3.14 -1.53 4.37
CA CYS A 113 -3.16 -1.11 5.76
C CYS A 113 -2.93 -2.31 6.67
N PHE A 114 -1.92 -2.22 7.52
CA PHE A 114 -1.53 -3.27 8.46
C PHE A 114 -1.82 -2.85 9.90
N ASP A 115 -2.10 -3.85 10.75
CA ASP A 115 -2.09 -3.65 12.19
C ASP A 115 -0.65 -3.44 12.65
N PRO A 116 -0.33 -2.35 13.36
CA PRO A 116 1.03 -2.10 13.84
C PRO A 116 1.57 -3.16 14.80
N LYS A 117 0.68 -3.94 15.41
CA LYS A 117 1.05 -5.04 16.32
C LYS A 117 1.28 -6.37 15.59
N ALA A 118 0.93 -6.44 14.32
CA ALA A 118 1.00 -7.67 13.51
C ALA A 118 1.56 -7.37 12.11
N LEU A 119 2.68 -6.64 12.04
CA LEU A 119 3.32 -6.32 10.78
C LEU A 119 3.88 -7.60 10.12
N PRO A 120 3.74 -7.75 8.80
CA PRO A 120 4.33 -8.87 8.09
C PRO A 120 5.85 -8.73 8.08
N LYS A 121 6.57 -9.85 8.01
CA LYS A 121 8.03 -9.83 7.88
C LYS A 121 8.51 -9.12 6.62
N ALA A 122 7.78 -9.30 5.55
CA ALA A 122 8.01 -8.60 4.29
C ALA A 122 6.74 -8.60 3.46
N VAL A 123 6.56 -7.54 2.68
CA VAL A 123 5.46 -7.43 1.74
C VAL A 123 6.03 -7.15 0.35
N LYS A 124 5.40 -7.74 -0.66
CA LYS A 124 5.79 -7.54 -2.05
C LYS A 124 4.53 -7.50 -2.92
N ALA A 125 4.50 -6.55 -3.84
CA ALA A 125 3.45 -6.46 -4.86
C ALA A 125 4.08 -6.60 -6.24
N SER A 126 3.43 -7.36 -7.12
CA SER A 126 3.89 -7.53 -8.50
C SER A 126 2.71 -7.70 -9.45
N THR A 127 2.95 -7.40 -10.72
CA THR A 127 1.99 -7.63 -11.80
C THR A 127 2.73 -7.82 -13.12
N SER A 128 2.17 -8.67 -13.99
CA SER A 128 2.70 -8.85 -15.35
C SER A 128 2.05 -7.92 -16.38
N GLN A 129 0.95 -7.24 -16.02
CA GLN A 129 0.21 -6.34 -16.92
C GLN A 129 0.61 -4.87 -16.78
N GLY A 130 1.62 -4.57 -15.97
CA GLY A 130 2.04 -3.19 -15.74
C GLY A 130 3.38 -3.12 -15.05
N THR A 131 3.73 -1.90 -14.65
CA THR A 131 5.02 -1.59 -14.01
C THR A 131 4.80 -0.72 -12.78
N PHE A 132 5.39 -1.11 -11.65
CA PHE A 132 5.37 -0.27 -10.46
C PHE A 132 6.33 0.91 -10.63
N LEU A 133 5.87 2.11 -10.28
CA LEU A 133 6.62 3.34 -10.46
C LEU A 133 7.69 3.51 -9.38
N VAL A 134 8.82 4.10 -9.74
CA VAL A 134 10.00 4.25 -8.88
C VAL A 134 10.21 5.66 -8.35
N ASP A 135 9.35 6.59 -8.69
CA ASP A 135 9.44 7.98 -8.23
C ASP A 135 8.21 8.47 -7.47
#